data_33752388c257b8df0834303ba5cc7aa5
#
_entry.id   33752388c257b8df0834303ba5cc7aa5
#
_cell.length_a   1.000
_cell.length_b   1.000
_cell.length_c   1.000
_cell.angle_alpha   90.00
_cell.angle_beta   90.00
_cell.angle_gamma   90.00
#
_symmetry.space_group_name_H-M   'P 1'
#
loop_
_entity.id
_entity.type
_entity.pdbx_description
1 polymer ?
#
loop_
_entity_poly.entity_id
_entity_poly.type
_entity_poly.pdbx_seq_one_letter_code
_entity_poly.pdbx_strand_id
1 'polypeptide(L)'
;MLFDETGHILCRDITTGCNALDIGSEAARELLLQAIERVSRCVEGEIAGVFGGIAGNCHCNNTLYKALREKLSVKKLEIWDDTYSVISSVLGHQDGCGLVAGTGSSLFVRAEGRACIHIGGWGYLLDTGGSGFDLGREAVYMALRAVDGRDGKTVLNELLCKALHKPVEEAIVDIYAGGRPFIASLAHTVFEGRRMGDAECEKIFDKGVNHLAEMVAAAAQYYEDEYTVVLGGGLFSAYPEYVEALRARVPARAKLLTTDMPVVYGAAIEALRMTDRVPTQSFNERFFEDYMFYRQQ
;
A
#
# COMPACT_ATOMS: atom_id res chain seq x y z
N MET A 1 -4.03 9.97 13.21
CA MET A 1 -5.20 9.59 14.02
C MET A 1 -4.75 9.49 15.46
N LEU A 2 -5.49 10.06 16.40
CA LEU A 2 -5.26 9.99 17.84
C LEU A 2 -6.43 9.24 18.49
N PHE A 3 -6.14 8.33 19.37
CA PHE A 3 -7.14 7.49 20.06
C PHE A 3 -6.70 7.21 21.50
N ASP A 4 -7.63 6.83 22.34
CA ASP A 4 -7.37 6.44 23.72
C ASP A 4 -7.33 4.91 23.89
N GLU A 5 -7.03 4.44 25.09
CA GLU A 5 -6.92 3.02 25.42
C GLU A 5 -8.24 2.24 25.31
N THR A 6 -9.37 2.91 25.17
CA THR A 6 -10.67 2.26 24.95
C THR A 6 -11.00 2.03 23.48
N GLY A 7 -10.18 2.58 22.58
CA GLY A 7 -10.38 2.56 21.12
C GLY A 7 -11.15 3.76 20.60
N HIS A 8 -11.54 4.73 21.48
CA HIS A 8 -12.21 5.93 21.03
C HIS A 8 -11.27 6.83 20.24
N ILE A 9 -11.65 7.19 19.02
CA ILE A 9 -10.87 8.09 18.15
C ILE A 9 -11.16 9.54 18.57
N LEU A 10 -10.18 10.16 19.19
CA LEU A 10 -10.26 11.53 19.72
C LEU A 10 -10.06 12.58 18.64
N CYS A 11 -9.23 12.29 17.64
CA CYS A 11 -8.90 13.21 16.56
C CYS A 11 -8.33 12.48 15.35
N ARG A 12 -8.58 13.02 14.17
CA ARG A 12 -7.95 12.56 12.93
C ARG A 12 -7.48 13.74 12.10
N ASP A 13 -6.52 13.45 11.21
CA ASP A 13 -6.11 14.36 10.16
C ASP A 13 -5.86 13.57 8.88
N ILE A 14 -6.08 14.18 7.74
CA ILE A 14 -5.82 13.62 6.42
C ILE A 14 -4.94 14.61 5.68
N THR A 15 -3.84 14.10 5.13
CA THR A 15 -2.91 14.89 4.33
C THR A 15 -2.81 14.32 2.91
N THR A 16 -2.10 15.01 2.04
CA THR A 16 -1.64 14.45 0.77
C THR A 16 -0.63 13.32 1.01
N GLY A 17 -0.34 12.53 -0.02
CA GLY A 17 0.65 11.45 0.09
C GLY A 17 2.02 11.97 0.54
N CYS A 18 2.66 11.25 1.46
CA CYS A 18 3.95 11.63 2.06
C CYS A 18 5.09 10.64 1.73
N ASN A 19 5.00 9.93 0.60
CA ASN A 19 6.10 9.06 0.16
C ASN A 19 7.33 9.91 -0.23
N ALA A 20 8.44 9.70 0.46
CA ALA A 20 9.68 10.45 0.25
C ALA A 20 10.27 10.29 -1.16
N LEU A 21 9.97 9.19 -1.87
CA LEU A 21 10.38 8.99 -3.26
C LEU A 21 9.62 9.88 -4.25
N ASP A 22 8.41 10.35 -3.86
CA ASP A 22 7.58 11.20 -4.73
C ASP A 22 7.81 12.70 -4.49
N ILE A 23 7.90 13.11 -3.21
CA ILE A 23 7.94 14.52 -2.82
C ILE A 23 9.27 14.96 -2.19
N GLY A 24 10.22 14.04 -2.02
CA GLY A 24 11.49 14.28 -1.33
C GLY A 24 11.39 14.14 0.20
N SER A 25 12.50 13.76 0.82
CA SER A 25 12.54 13.42 2.26
C SER A 25 12.23 14.61 3.16
N GLU A 26 12.58 15.85 2.77
CA GLU A 26 12.34 17.04 3.59
C GLU A 26 10.86 17.42 3.60
N ALA A 27 10.20 17.44 2.44
CA ALA A 27 8.79 17.73 2.34
C ALA A 27 7.94 16.64 3.04
N ALA A 28 8.29 15.36 2.88
CA ALA A 28 7.63 14.26 3.56
C ALA A 28 7.72 14.39 5.09
N ARG A 29 8.91 14.72 5.61
CA ARG A 29 9.15 14.95 7.03
C ARG A 29 8.29 16.10 7.57
N GLU A 30 8.29 17.24 6.88
CA GLU A 30 7.53 18.42 7.32
C GLU A 30 6.03 18.14 7.34
N LEU A 31 5.51 17.48 6.31
CA LEU A 31 4.10 17.09 6.21
C LEU A 31 3.68 16.19 7.39
N LEU A 32 4.51 15.21 7.74
CA LEU A 32 4.25 14.30 8.85
C LEU A 32 4.29 15.02 10.21
N LEU A 33 5.29 15.89 10.40
CA LEU A 33 5.37 16.70 11.64
C LEU A 33 4.14 17.55 11.82
N GLN A 34 3.70 18.26 10.80
CA GLN A 34 2.50 19.09 10.84
C GLN A 34 1.24 18.26 11.11
N ALA A 35 1.10 17.07 10.50
CA ALA A 35 -0.05 16.19 10.76
C ALA A 35 -0.09 15.73 12.23
N ILE A 36 1.05 15.31 12.77
CA ILE A 36 1.14 14.87 14.16
C ILE A 36 0.86 16.03 15.12
N GLU A 37 1.42 17.22 14.86
CA GLU A 37 1.16 18.42 15.67
C GLU A 37 -0.33 18.78 15.67
N ARG A 38 -1.01 18.71 14.51
CA ARG A 38 -2.45 19.02 14.42
C ARG A 38 -3.28 18.08 15.29
N VAL A 39 -3.05 16.76 15.19
CA VAL A 39 -3.80 15.80 16.01
C VAL A 39 -3.42 15.88 17.50
N SER A 40 -2.17 16.21 17.82
CA SER A 40 -1.71 16.35 19.21
C SER A 40 -2.38 17.50 19.95
N ARG A 41 -2.77 18.56 19.23
CA ARG A 41 -3.46 19.72 19.81
C ARG A 41 -4.95 19.47 20.16
N CYS A 42 -5.49 18.34 19.72
CA CYS A 42 -6.89 17.98 19.99
C CYS A 42 -7.14 17.55 21.43
N VAL A 43 -6.10 17.27 22.21
CA VAL A 43 -6.20 16.81 23.60
C VAL A 43 -5.21 17.53 24.51
N GLU A 44 -5.61 17.71 25.73
CA GLU A 44 -4.71 18.11 26.83
C GLU A 44 -4.21 16.83 27.51
N GLY A 45 -2.92 16.54 27.39
CA GLY A 45 -2.36 15.34 28.01
C GLY A 45 -1.09 14.85 27.33
N GLU A 46 -0.54 13.78 27.87
CA GLU A 46 0.68 13.17 27.36
C GLU A 46 0.37 12.09 26.34
N ILE A 47 1.08 12.10 25.20
CA ILE A 47 1.00 11.05 24.19
C ILE A 47 1.92 9.91 24.60
N ALA A 48 1.35 8.74 24.91
CA ALA A 48 2.07 7.57 25.39
C ALA A 48 2.94 6.95 24.27
N GLY A 49 2.48 6.95 23.03
CA GLY A 49 3.22 6.41 21.91
C GLY A 49 2.72 6.92 20.55
N VAL A 50 3.63 6.96 19.59
CA VAL A 50 3.32 7.25 18.17
C VAL A 50 3.90 6.11 17.33
N PHE A 51 3.04 5.49 16.55
CA PHE A 51 3.43 4.53 15.53
C PHE A 51 3.09 5.08 14.14
N GLY A 52 4.04 5.02 13.22
CA GLY A 52 3.86 5.41 11.81
C GLY A 52 4.21 4.27 10.87
N GLY A 53 3.23 3.81 10.08
CA GLY A 53 3.45 2.98 8.90
C GLY A 53 3.52 3.87 7.66
N ILE A 54 4.69 4.04 7.06
CA ILE A 54 4.93 5.04 6.01
C ILE A 54 5.56 4.38 4.79
N ALA A 55 4.87 4.44 3.66
CA ALA A 55 5.35 3.88 2.40
C ALA A 55 6.73 4.43 2.01
N GLY A 56 7.67 3.54 1.65
CA GLY A 56 9.02 3.89 1.24
C GLY A 56 9.97 4.29 2.37
N ASN A 57 9.59 4.07 3.63
CA ASN A 57 10.39 4.46 4.79
C ASN A 57 11.62 3.57 5.05
N CYS A 58 11.70 2.38 4.48
CA CYS A 58 12.80 1.43 4.70
C CYS A 58 14.20 2.04 4.40
N HIS A 59 14.26 3.08 3.57
CA HIS A 59 15.51 3.77 3.20
C HIS A 59 15.73 5.13 3.90
N CYS A 60 14.69 5.71 4.54
CA CYS A 60 14.74 7.05 5.13
C CYS A 60 14.70 7.06 6.66
N ASN A 61 14.72 5.91 7.29
CA ASN A 61 14.34 5.66 8.68
C ASN A 61 15.05 6.55 9.72
N ASN A 62 16.36 6.75 9.60
CA ASN A 62 17.12 7.47 10.63
C ASN A 62 16.87 8.98 10.69
N THR A 63 16.63 9.62 9.55
CA THR A 63 16.50 11.09 9.47
C THR A 63 15.12 11.52 9.93
N LEU A 64 14.07 10.83 9.47
CA LEU A 64 12.70 11.10 9.87
C LEU A 64 12.49 10.81 11.36
N TYR A 65 12.94 9.65 11.84
CA TYR A 65 12.87 9.28 13.24
C TYR A 65 13.54 10.31 14.16
N LYS A 66 14.76 10.74 13.85
CA LYS A 66 15.48 11.77 14.61
C LYS A 66 14.71 13.09 14.66
N ALA A 67 14.23 13.57 13.52
CA ALA A 67 13.47 14.82 13.45
C ALA A 67 12.17 14.78 14.27
N LEU A 68 11.45 13.65 14.24
CA LEU A 68 10.25 13.45 15.02
C LEU A 68 10.57 13.39 16.52
N ARG A 69 11.64 12.68 16.90
CA ARG A 69 12.10 12.58 18.30
C ARG A 69 12.51 13.94 18.90
N GLU A 70 13.13 14.78 18.11
CA GLU A 70 13.58 16.11 18.54
C GLU A 70 12.42 17.09 18.74
N LYS A 71 11.37 16.98 17.92
CA LYS A 71 10.25 17.92 17.94
C LYS A 71 9.04 17.48 18.77
N LEU A 72 8.85 16.17 18.97
CA LEU A 72 7.68 15.64 19.67
C LEU A 72 8.03 15.18 21.08
N SER A 73 7.29 15.70 22.05
CA SER A 73 7.34 15.21 23.43
C SER A 73 6.47 13.94 23.56
N VAL A 74 6.98 12.81 23.05
CA VAL A 74 6.32 11.51 23.15
C VAL A 74 7.20 10.49 23.86
N LYS A 75 6.59 9.61 24.66
CA LYS A 75 7.35 8.58 25.40
C LYS A 75 7.99 7.56 24.47
N LYS A 76 7.20 7.02 23.53
CA LYS A 76 7.61 5.97 22.60
C LYS A 76 7.27 6.39 21.17
N LEU A 77 8.20 6.18 20.25
CA LEU A 77 8.05 6.48 18.83
C LEU A 77 8.65 5.34 18.00
N GLU A 78 7.84 4.77 17.12
CA GLU A 78 8.29 3.81 16.11
C GLU A 78 7.77 4.21 14.72
N ILE A 79 8.63 4.14 13.72
CA ILE A 79 8.30 4.40 12.31
C ILE A 79 8.79 3.24 11.48
N TRP A 80 7.84 2.58 10.81
CA TRP A 80 8.07 1.42 9.96
C TRP A 80 7.52 1.65 8.55
N ASP A 81 7.69 0.71 7.65
CA ASP A 81 6.99 0.70 6.37
C ASP A 81 5.48 0.47 6.56
N ASP A 82 4.66 0.98 5.65
CA ASP A 82 3.19 0.88 5.73
C ASP A 82 2.69 -0.57 5.70
N THR A 83 3.42 -1.45 5.04
CA THR A 83 3.12 -2.88 4.96
C THR A 83 3.14 -3.55 6.34
N TYR A 84 3.92 -3.02 7.29
CA TYR A 84 3.91 -3.49 8.67
C TYR A 84 2.53 -3.31 9.32
N SER A 85 1.89 -2.17 9.06
CA SER A 85 0.51 -1.92 9.50
C SER A 85 -0.49 -2.87 8.82
N VAL A 86 -0.25 -3.25 7.55
CA VAL A 86 -1.07 -4.26 6.87
C VAL A 86 -1.00 -5.60 7.58
N ILE A 87 0.20 -6.09 7.91
CA ILE A 87 0.36 -7.35 8.66
C ILE A 87 -0.38 -7.26 10.00
N SER A 88 -0.14 -6.20 10.76
CA SER A 88 -0.69 -6.03 12.11
C SER A 88 -2.20 -5.85 12.13
N SER A 89 -2.80 -5.34 11.05
CA SER A 89 -4.26 -5.18 10.96
C SER A 89 -5.02 -6.51 10.99
N VAL A 90 -4.39 -7.61 10.61
CA VAL A 90 -5.01 -8.95 10.56
C VAL A 90 -4.36 -9.90 11.56
N LEU A 91 -3.04 -9.96 11.59
CA LEU A 91 -2.29 -10.94 12.37
C LEU A 91 -1.93 -10.42 13.77
N GLY A 92 -2.23 -9.14 14.10
CA GLY A 92 -1.77 -8.56 15.35
C GLY A 92 -0.24 -8.65 15.43
N HIS A 93 0.27 -9.42 16.40
CA HIS A 93 1.72 -9.61 16.60
C HIS A 93 2.26 -10.94 16.05
N GLN A 94 1.41 -11.74 15.40
CA GLN A 94 1.83 -13.03 14.84
C GLN A 94 2.70 -12.83 13.59
N ASP A 95 3.61 -13.76 13.36
CA ASP A 95 4.44 -13.81 12.17
C ASP A 95 3.59 -13.99 10.90
N GLY A 96 4.09 -13.46 9.80
CA GLY A 96 3.45 -13.49 8.49
C GLY A 96 3.99 -12.43 7.55
N CYS A 97 3.44 -12.38 6.36
CA CYS A 97 3.81 -11.43 5.33
C CYS A 97 2.70 -10.41 5.10
N GLY A 98 3.08 -9.22 4.66
CA GLY A 98 2.18 -8.25 4.04
C GLY A 98 2.59 -8.07 2.58
N LEU A 99 1.66 -8.27 1.66
CA LEU A 99 1.83 -7.93 0.25
C LEU A 99 0.91 -6.78 -0.09
N VAL A 100 1.47 -5.66 -0.48
CA VAL A 100 0.72 -4.48 -0.91
C VAL A 100 0.79 -4.36 -2.42
N ALA A 101 -0.37 -4.14 -3.06
CA ALA A 101 -0.48 -3.76 -4.45
C ALA A 101 -1.47 -2.59 -4.60
N GLY A 102 -0.92 -1.41 -4.84
CA GLY A 102 -1.62 -0.15 -5.06
C GLY A 102 -0.95 0.61 -6.20
N THR A 103 -0.60 1.89 -6.00
CA THR A 103 0.24 2.65 -6.95
C THR A 103 1.60 1.97 -7.16
N GLY A 104 2.22 1.46 -6.09
CA GLY A 104 3.37 0.58 -6.11
C GLY A 104 3.00 -0.82 -5.63
N SER A 105 3.99 -1.73 -5.59
CA SER A 105 3.88 -3.05 -4.98
C SER A 105 5.09 -3.32 -4.11
N SER A 106 4.92 -4.04 -3.00
CA SER A 106 6.01 -4.49 -2.13
C SER A 106 5.52 -5.62 -1.22
N LEU A 107 6.44 -6.46 -0.78
CA LEU A 107 6.16 -7.47 0.23
C LEU A 107 7.13 -7.30 1.41
N PHE A 108 6.60 -7.43 2.61
CA PHE A 108 7.41 -7.48 3.83
C PHE A 108 7.13 -8.76 4.61
N VAL A 109 8.19 -9.31 5.16
CA VAL A 109 8.15 -10.52 6.00
C VAL A 109 8.38 -10.12 7.45
N ARG A 110 7.54 -10.60 8.35
CA ARG A 110 7.73 -10.58 9.80
C ARG A 110 7.87 -12.02 10.27
N ALA A 111 9.06 -12.42 10.74
CA ALA A 111 9.37 -13.78 11.18
C ALA A 111 10.33 -13.78 12.36
N GLU A 112 10.04 -14.58 13.40
CA GLU A 112 10.91 -14.85 14.58
C GLU A 112 11.48 -13.59 15.24
N GLY A 113 10.69 -12.53 15.39
CA GLY A 113 11.13 -11.27 15.98
C GLY A 113 12.19 -10.52 15.17
N ARG A 114 12.49 -10.97 13.95
CA ARG A 114 13.38 -10.27 13.03
C ARG A 114 12.74 -8.97 12.56
N ALA A 115 13.58 -7.98 12.29
CA ALA A 115 13.14 -6.76 11.60
C ALA A 115 12.46 -7.14 10.27
N CYS A 116 11.46 -6.38 9.89
CA CYS A 116 10.69 -6.60 8.67
C CYS A 116 11.63 -6.73 7.45
N ILE A 117 11.62 -7.89 6.79
CA ILE A 117 12.47 -8.16 5.64
C ILE A 117 11.72 -7.70 4.40
N HIS A 118 12.33 -6.83 3.61
CA HIS A 118 11.76 -6.27 2.40
C HIS A 118 12.04 -7.17 1.18
N ILE A 119 11.00 -7.50 0.42
CA ILE A 119 11.07 -8.30 -0.80
C ILE A 119 10.33 -7.57 -1.92
N GLY A 120 11.03 -7.23 -3.00
CA GLY A 120 10.47 -6.50 -4.14
C GLY A 120 10.02 -5.07 -3.80
N GLY A 121 9.57 -4.33 -4.81
CA GLY A 121 9.07 -2.97 -4.58
C GLY A 121 10.16 -1.94 -4.29
N TRP A 122 11.33 -2.07 -4.91
CA TRP A 122 12.49 -1.18 -4.75
C TRP A 122 12.34 0.18 -5.43
N GLY A 123 11.14 0.54 -5.80
CA GLY A 123 10.82 1.82 -6.44
C GLY A 123 10.36 1.66 -7.89
N TYR A 124 9.51 2.59 -8.33
CA TYR A 124 8.78 2.48 -9.59
C TYR A 124 9.65 2.44 -10.85
N LEU A 125 10.89 2.93 -10.78
CA LEU A 125 11.85 2.86 -11.88
C LEU A 125 12.60 1.53 -11.93
N LEU A 126 12.74 0.84 -10.82
CA LEU A 126 13.63 -0.31 -10.68
C LEU A 126 12.84 -1.62 -10.55
N ASP A 127 11.85 -1.61 -9.65
CA ASP A 127 11.11 -2.81 -9.29
C ASP A 127 9.75 -2.43 -8.68
N THR A 128 8.69 -2.62 -9.46
CA THR A 128 7.31 -2.32 -9.07
C THR A 128 6.31 -3.26 -9.76
N GLY A 129 6.77 -4.47 -10.12
CA GLY A 129 5.97 -5.43 -10.87
C GLY A 129 4.64 -5.75 -10.19
N GLY A 130 3.57 -5.81 -10.99
CA GLY A 130 2.22 -6.11 -10.52
C GLY A 130 1.50 -4.97 -9.80
N SER A 131 2.09 -3.79 -9.74
CA SER A 131 1.46 -2.57 -9.22
C SER A 131 0.57 -1.88 -10.24
N GLY A 132 -0.26 -0.94 -9.76
CA GLY A 132 -1.06 -0.10 -10.65
C GLY A 132 -0.19 0.71 -11.62
N PHE A 133 0.95 1.23 -11.16
CA PHE A 133 1.89 1.92 -12.05
C PHE A 133 2.43 0.99 -13.14
N ASP A 134 2.82 -0.22 -12.80
CA ASP A 134 3.33 -1.19 -13.77
C ASP A 134 2.26 -1.54 -14.81
N LEU A 135 1.06 -1.91 -14.35
CA LEU A 135 -0.06 -2.25 -15.24
C LEU A 135 -0.47 -1.07 -16.12
N GLY A 136 -0.60 0.13 -15.56
CA GLY A 136 -0.99 1.34 -16.31
C GLY A 136 0.09 1.76 -17.33
N ARG A 137 1.36 1.68 -16.96
CA ARG A 137 2.49 1.93 -17.87
C ARG A 137 2.50 0.94 -19.04
N GLU A 138 2.34 -0.36 -18.76
CA GLU A 138 2.28 -1.39 -19.81
C GLU A 138 1.06 -1.17 -20.72
N ALA A 139 -0.10 -0.76 -20.18
CA ALA A 139 -1.28 -0.44 -20.98
C ALA A 139 -1.00 0.71 -21.96
N VAL A 140 -0.41 1.81 -21.49
CA VAL A 140 -0.01 2.94 -22.34
C VAL A 140 1.02 2.49 -23.37
N TYR A 141 2.02 1.72 -22.98
CA TYR A 141 3.06 1.22 -23.86
C TYR A 141 2.50 0.35 -25.00
N MET A 142 1.60 -0.59 -24.68
CA MET A 142 0.99 -1.46 -25.69
C MET A 142 0.06 -0.70 -26.64
N ALA A 143 -0.71 0.25 -26.10
CA ALA A 143 -1.56 1.11 -26.94
C ALA A 143 -0.74 1.95 -27.93
N LEU A 144 0.39 2.52 -27.53
CA LEU A 144 1.30 3.26 -28.42
C LEU A 144 1.91 2.36 -29.49
N ARG A 145 2.29 1.13 -29.13
CA ARG A 145 2.80 0.15 -30.11
C ARG A 145 1.76 -0.21 -31.17
N ALA A 146 0.50 -0.30 -30.78
CA ALA A 146 -0.60 -0.51 -31.73
C ALA A 146 -0.83 0.70 -32.64
N VAL A 147 -0.67 1.94 -32.14
CA VAL A 147 -0.78 3.19 -32.91
C VAL A 147 0.30 3.27 -33.99
N ASP A 148 1.54 2.95 -33.63
CA ASP A 148 2.68 3.03 -34.57
C ASP A 148 2.90 1.76 -35.42
N GLY A 149 2.02 0.77 -35.31
CA GLY A 149 2.02 -0.43 -36.12
C GLY A 149 3.07 -1.49 -35.73
N ARG A 150 3.71 -1.38 -34.59
CA ARG A 150 4.64 -2.41 -34.07
C ARG A 150 3.90 -3.65 -33.58
N ASP A 151 2.65 -3.51 -33.14
CA ASP A 151 1.79 -4.61 -32.70
C ASP A 151 0.39 -4.51 -33.33
N GLY A 152 -0.41 -5.56 -33.14
CA GLY A 152 -1.79 -5.61 -33.59
C GLY A 152 -2.70 -4.66 -32.81
N LYS A 153 -3.94 -4.55 -33.28
CA LYS A 153 -4.99 -3.74 -32.59
C LYS A 153 -5.30 -4.34 -31.22
N THR A 154 -5.50 -3.47 -30.24
CA THR A 154 -5.94 -3.80 -28.88
C THR A 154 -7.05 -2.85 -28.45
N VAL A 155 -7.94 -3.27 -27.58
CA VAL A 155 -9.00 -2.43 -27.00
C VAL A 155 -8.43 -1.34 -26.08
N LEU A 156 -7.15 -1.45 -25.69
CA LEU A 156 -6.48 -0.45 -24.86
C LEU A 156 -6.52 0.96 -25.47
N ASN A 157 -6.45 1.08 -26.80
CA ASN A 157 -6.53 2.38 -27.47
C ASN A 157 -7.87 3.07 -27.20
N GLU A 158 -8.98 2.32 -27.28
CA GLU A 158 -10.32 2.84 -26.99
C GLU A 158 -10.50 3.14 -25.49
N LEU A 159 -10.11 2.24 -24.63
CA LEU A 159 -10.23 2.38 -23.18
C LEU A 159 -9.38 3.53 -22.64
N LEU A 160 -8.15 3.67 -23.10
CA LEU A 160 -7.28 4.80 -22.75
C LEU A 160 -7.80 6.11 -23.32
N CYS A 161 -8.30 6.14 -24.56
CA CYS A 161 -8.91 7.34 -25.13
C CYS A 161 -10.09 7.82 -24.28
N LYS A 162 -10.93 6.90 -23.80
CA LYS A 162 -12.02 7.21 -22.87
C LYS A 162 -11.52 7.74 -21.53
N ALA A 163 -10.48 7.14 -20.95
CA ALA A 163 -9.91 7.56 -19.67
C ALA A 163 -9.18 8.90 -19.75
N LEU A 164 -8.48 9.16 -20.86
CA LEU A 164 -7.67 10.34 -21.11
C LEU A 164 -8.44 11.49 -21.79
N HIS A 165 -9.66 11.21 -22.29
CA HIS A 165 -10.49 12.13 -23.10
C HIS A 165 -9.83 12.59 -24.42
N LYS A 166 -8.82 11.87 -24.89
CA LYS A 166 -8.10 12.08 -26.15
C LYS A 166 -7.30 10.81 -26.53
N PRO A 167 -6.86 10.67 -27.79
CA PRO A 167 -5.97 9.59 -28.20
C PRO A 167 -4.71 9.51 -27.33
N VAL A 168 -4.20 8.32 -27.08
CA VAL A 168 -3.07 8.09 -26.17
C VAL A 168 -1.80 8.82 -26.63
N GLU A 169 -1.55 8.89 -27.94
CA GLU A 169 -0.43 9.60 -28.54
C GLU A 169 -0.48 11.13 -28.36
N GLU A 170 -1.68 11.70 -28.17
CA GLU A 170 -1.87 13.11 -27.88
C GLU A 170 -1.81 13.43 -26.38
N ALA A 171 -1.91 12.39 -25.53
CA ALA A 171 -1.94 12.52 -24.06
C ALA A 171 -0.56 12.43 -23.39
N ILE A 172 0.52 12.27 -24.15
CA ILE A 172 1.87 12.01 -23.60
C ILE A 172 2.28 13.08 -22.58
N VAL A 173 2.07 14.36 -22.89
CA VAL A 173 2.44 15.46 -21.99
C VAL A 173 1.65 15.38 -20.68
N ASP A 174 0.34 15.07 -20.75
CA ASP A 174 -0.51 14.96 -19.57
C ASP A 174 -0.12 13.75 -18.69
N ILE A 175 0.23 12.63 -19.34
CA ILE A 175 0.70 11.43 -18.66
C ILE A 175 1.99 11.72 -17.87
N TYR A 176 2.95 12.44 -18.49
CA TYR A 176 4.18 12.85 -17.80
C TYR A 176 3.90 13.85 -16.67
N ALA A 177 3.04 14.85 -16.91
CA ALA A 177 2.66 15.84 -15.90
C ALA A 177 1.91 15.21 -14.71
N GLY A 178 1.05 14.21 -14.96
CA GLY A 178 0.30 13.51 -13.93
C GLY A 178 1.15 12.54 -13.10
N GLY A 179 2.31 12.15 -13.62
CA GLY A 179 3.29 11.33 -12.93
C GLY A 179 2.79 9.94 -12.51
N ARG A 180 3.47 9.37 -11.53
CA ARG A 180 3.23 8.00 -11.08
C ARG A 180 1.79 7.70 -10.66
N PRO A 181 1.11 8.51 -9.85
CA PRO A 181 -0.27 8.23 -9.44
C PRO A 181 -1.26 8.23 -10.62
N PHE A 182 -1.05 9.14 -11.57
CA PHE A 182 -1.90 9.22 -12.75
C PHE A 182 -1.73 7.99 -13.65
N ILE A 183 -0.49 7.57 -13.90
CA ILE A 183 -0.21 6.34 -14.66
C ILE A 183 -0.83 5.13 -13.96
N ALA A 184 -0.69 5.03 -12.64
CA ALA A 184 -1.28 3.94 -11.86
C ALA A 184 -2.82 3.91 -11.96
N SER A 185 -3.47 5.07 -12.07
CA SER A 185 -4.93 5.12 -12.24
C SER A 185 -5.39 4.49 -13.55
N LEU A 186 -4.55 4.45 -14.59
CA LEU A 186 -4.86 3.83 -15.87
C LEU A 186 -4.87 2.29 -15.82
N ALA A 187 -4.41 1.67 -14.73
CA ALA A 187 -4.43 0.21 -14.58
C ALA A 187 -5.82 -0.41 -14.77
N HIS A 188 -6.91 0.32 -14.46
CA HIS A 188 -8.28 -0.16 -14.65
C HIS A 188 -8.56 -0.58 -16.09
N THR A 189 -7.90 0.04 -17.08
CA THR A 189 -8.07 -0.30 -18.51
C THR A 189 -7.59 -1.72 -18.82
N VAL A 190 -6.57 -2.21 -18.10
CA VAL A 190 -6.10 -3.61 -18.22
C VAL A 190 -7.18 -4.59 -17.76
N PHE A 191 -7.78 -4.34 -16.60
CA PHE A 191 -8.84 -5.21 -16.06
C PHE A 191 -10.10 -5.16 -16.94
N GLU A 192 -10.48 -3.98 -17.43
CA GLU A 192 -11.62 -3.82 -18.34
C GLU A 192 -11.37 -4.54 -19.67
N GLY A 193 -10.22 -4.32 -20.31
CA GLY A 193 -9.86 -4.96 -21.57
C GLY A 193 -9.74 -6.49 -21.45
N ARG A 194 -9.22 -6.98 -20.32
CA ARG A 194 -9.19 -8.41 -20.00
C ARG A 194 -10.60 -9.00 -19.95
N ARG A 195 -11.57 -8.33 -19.31
CA ARG A 195 -12.98 -8.76 -19.29
C ARG A 195 -13.63 -8.74 -20.67
N MET A 196 -13.11 -7.92 -21.59
CA MET A 196 -13.52 -7.91 -22.99
C MET A 196 -12.83 -8.99 -23.84
N GLY A 197 -11.91 -9.77 -23.27
CA GLY A 197 -11.18 -10.84 -23.95
C GLY A 197 -9.96 -10.38 -24.77
N ASP A 198 -9.43 -9.18 -24.49
CA ASP A 198 -8.25 -8.67 -25.18
C ASP A 198 -6.97 -9.43 -24.75
N ALA A 199 -6.25 -9.95 -25.70
CA ALA A 199 -5.07 -10.79 -25.46
C ALA A 199 -3.88 -10.00 -24.87
N GLU A 200 -3.74 -8.71 -25.20
CA GLU A 200 -2.65 -7.89 -24.67
C GLU A 200 -2.95 -7.53 -23.20
N CYS A 201 -4.20 -7.24 -22.87
CA CYS A 201 -4.62 -7.03 -21.49
C CYS A 201 -4.41 -8.29 -20.63
N GLU A 202 -4.70 -9.49 -21.16
CA GLU A 202 -4.42 -10.76 -20.47
C GLU A 202 -2.93 -10.93 -20.19
N LYS A 203 -2.06 -10.66 -21.18
CA LYS A 203 -0.60 -10.73 -20.98
C LYS A 203 -0.08 -9.78 -19.93
N ILE A 204 -0.57 -8.53 -19.91
CA ILE A 204 -0.20 -7.52 -18.91
C ILE A 204 -0.64 -7.97 -17.52
N PHE A 205 -1.89 -8.43 -17.40
CA PHE A 205 -2.45 -8.95 -16.17
C PHE A 205 -1.63 -10.14 -15.64
N ASP A 206 -1.36 -11.13 -16.48
CA ASP A 206 -0.60 -12.33 -16.12
C ASP A 206 0.83 -12.02 -15.69
N LYS A 207 1.50 -11.11 -16.38
CA LYS A 207 2.83 -10.62 -16.00
C LYS A 207 2.80 -9.99 -14.61
N GLY A 208 1.81 -9.15 -14.34
CA GLY A 208 1.64 -8.51 -13.04
C GLY A 208 1.41 -9.52 -11.91
N VAL A 209 0.51 -10.50 -12.12
CA VAL A 209 0.26 -11.57 -11.14
C VAL A 209 1.51 -12.39 -10.88
N ASN A 210 2.29 -12.73 -11.92
CA ASN A 210 3.52 -13.49 -11.76
C ASN A 210 4.56 -12.76 -10.91
N HIS A 211 4.75 -11.45 -11.10
CA HIS A 211 5.65 -10.65 -10.25
C HIS A 211 5.24 -10.67 -8.78
N LEU A 212 3.94 -10.56 -8.50
CA LEU A 212 3.44 -10.65 -7.12
C LEU A 212 3.64 -12.06 -6.54
N ALA A 213 3.41 -13.10 -7.35
CA ALA A 213 3.60 -14.49 -6.93
C ALA A 213 5.09 -14.82 -6.64
N GLU A 214 6.01 -14.25 -7.41
CA GLU A 214 7.45 -14.37 -7.18
C GLU A 214 7.86 -13.78 -5.81
N MET A 215 7.32 -12.63 -5.43
CA MET A 215 7.56 -12.05 -4.10
C MET A 215 7.05 -12.96 -2.98
N VAL A 216 5.83 -13.51 -3.14
CA VAL A 216 5.28 -14.47 -2.17
C VAL A 216 6.12 -15.74 -2.10
N ALA A 217 6.57 -16.27 -3.24
CA ALA A 217 7.43 -17.44 -3.28
C ALA A 217 8.79 -17.19 -2.60
N ALA A 218 9.37 -16.01 -2.80
CA ALA A 218 10.62 -15.62 -2.16
C ALA A 218 10.48 -15.51 -0.63
N ALA A 219 9.31 -15.13 -0.11
CA ALA A 219 9.05 -15.08 1.32
C ALA A 219 9.07 -16.47 1.99
N ALA A 220 8.83 -17.53 1.23
CA ALA A 220 8.75 -18.89 1.73
C ALA A 220 10.01 -19.38 2.47
N GLN A 221 11.18 -18.84 2.17
CA GLN A 221 12.46 -19.19 2.82
C GLN A 221 12.55 -18.79 4.31
N TYR A 222 11.65 -17.92 4.77
CA TYR A 222 11.64 -17.42 6.15
C TYR A 222 10.69 -18.19 7.07
N TYR A 223 9.99 -19.20 6.54
CA TYR A 223 9.03 -20.01 7.26
C TYR A 223 9.29 -21.49 6.99
N GLU A 224 9.23 -22.31 8.03
CA GLU A 224 9.41 -23.77 7.91
C GLU A 224 8.14 -24.41 7.35
N ASP A 225 6.97 -23.99 7.86
CA ASP A 225 5.65 -24.54 7.54
C ASP A 225 4.81 -23.59 6.68
N GLU A 226 3.50 -23.65 6.85
CA GLU A 226 2.53 -22.72 6.25
C GLU A 226 2.75 -21.31 6.79
N TYR A 227 2.55 -20.31 5.93
CA TYR A 227 2.65 -18.91 6.32
C TYR A 227 1.50 -18.10 5.71
N THR A 228 1.09 -17.07 6.45
CA THR A 228 0.01 -16.19 6.04
C THR A 228 0.56 -14.97 5.33
N VAL A 229 -0.07 -14.62 4.20
CA VAL A 229 0.20 -13.39 3.45
C VAL A 229 -1.05 -12.53 3.47
N VAL A 230 -0.98 -11.41 4.18
CA VAL A 230 -2.05 -10.41 4.23
C VAL A 230 -1.94 -9.53 2.99
N LEU A 231 -3.03 -9.46 2.22
CA LEU A 231 -3.11 -8.67 1.00
C LEU A 231 -3.68 -7.29 1.33
N GLY A 232 -2.91 -6.25 1.00
CA GLY A 232 -3.30 -4.84 1.16
C GLY A 232 -3.19 -4.06 -0.13
N GLY A 233 -3.85 -2.92 -0.18
CA GLY A 233 -3.78 -2.00 -1.32
C GLY A 233 -4.98 -2.06 -2.26
N GLY A 234 -5.14 -0.98 -3.04
CA GLY A 234 -6.33 -0.73 -3.83
C GLY A 234 -6.60 -1.74 -4.93
N LEU A 235 -5.57 -2.39 -5.49
CA LEU A 235 -5.77 -3.38 -6.54
C LEU A 235 -6.47 -4.64 -6.02
N PHE A 236 -6.08 -5.14 -4.86
CA PHE A 236 -6.73 -6.31 -4.28
C PHE A 236 -8.16 -6.04 -3.83
N SER A 237 -8.43 -4.82 -3.34
CA SER A 237 -9.78 -4.41 -2.95
C SER A 237 -10.71 -4.19 -4.15
N ALA A 238 -10.18 -3.65 -5.25
CA ALA A 238 -10.98 -3.31 -6.44
C ALA A 238 -11.17 -4.49 -7.41
N TYR A 239 -10.23 -5.45 -7.40
CA TYR A 239 -10.18 -6.53 -8.40
C TYR A 239 -10.03 -7.91 -7.75
N PRO A 240 -11.14 -8.54 -7.29
CA PRO A 240 -11.10 -9.89 -6.72
C PRO A 240 -10.46 -10.93 -7.64
N GLU A 241 -10.62 -10.77 -8.97
CA GLU A 241 -10.00 -11.63 -9.97
C GLU A 241 -8.45 -11.59 -9.94
N TYR A 242 -7.86 -10.48 -9.45
CA TYR A 242 -6.42 -10.37 -9.27
C TYR A 242 -5.93 -11.21 -8.08
N VAL A 243 -6.73 -11.24 -7.03
CA VAL A 243 -6.49 -12.09 -5.85
C VAL A 243 -6.61 -13.56 -6.22
N GLU A 244 -7.66 -13.96 -6.95
CA GLU A 244 -7.85 -15.36 -7.36
C GLU A 244 -6.75 -15.85 -8.30
N ALA A 245 -6.33 -15.00 -9.25
CA ALA A 245 -5.22 -15.33 -10.14
C ALA A 245 -3.89 -15.48 -9.36
N LEU A 246 -3.66 -14.63 -8.36
CA LEU A 246 -2.50 -14.73 -7.47
C LEU A 246 -2.56 -16.03 -6.64
N ARG A 247 -3.72 -16.35 -6.07
CA ARG A 247 -3.94 -17.56 -5.28
C ARG A 247 -3.57 -18.84 -6.05
N ALA A 248 -3.87 -18.86 -7.35
CA ALA A 248 -3.56 -19.98 -8.22
C ALA A 248 -2.04 -20.14 -8.51
N ARG A 249 -1.22 -19.14 -8.21
CA ARG A 249 0.21 -19.10 -8.60
C ARG A 249 1.19 -19.11 -7.43
N VAL A 250 0.72 -18.83 -6.23
CA VAL A 250 1.57 -18.86 -5.03
C VAL A 250 1.82 -20.28 -4.54
N PRO A 251 2.90 -20.54 -3.78
CA PRO A 251 3.15 -21.83 -3.16
C PRO A 251 1.96 -22.31 -2.32
N ALA A 252 1.65 -23.61 -2.37
CA ALA A 252 0.50 -24.20 -1.66
C ALA A 252 0.51 -23.92 -0.14
N ARG A 253 1.68 -23.70 0.46
CA ARG A 253 1.85 -23.35 1.88
C ARG A 253 1.63 -21.87 2.20
N ALA A 254 1.46 -21.00 1.20
CA ALA A 254 1.13 -19.59 1.38
C ALA A 254 -0.39 -19.40 1.48
N LYS A 255 -0.88 -18.97 2.63
CA LYS A 255 -2.29 -18.66 2.85
C LYS A 255 -2.56 -17.18 2.61
N LEU A 256 -3.22 -16.85 1.50
CA LEU A 256 -3.59 -15.47 1.20
C LEU A 256 -4.84 -15.06 1.98
N LEU A 257 -4.76 -13.98 2.74
CA LEU A 257 -5.88 -13.35 3.43
C LEU A 257 -6.08 -11.92 2.89
N THR A 258 -7.29 -11.63 2.46
CA THR A 258 -7.75 -10.26 2.25
C THR A 258 -8.31 -9.70 3.55
N THR A 259 -8.30 -8.39 3.72
CA THR A 259 -8.85 -7.74 4.90
C THR A 259 -9.68 -6.53 4.51
N ASP A 260 -10.83 -6.38 5.17
CA ASP A 260 -11.63 -5.16 5.14
C ASP A 260 -11.19 -4.17 6.23
N MET A 261 -10.19 -4.58 7.03
CA MET A 261 -9.65 -3.76 8.11
C MET A 261 -8.84 -2.60 7.54
N PRO A 262 -9.10 -1.37 7.97
CA PRO A 262 -8.30 -0.23 7.51
C PRO A 262 -6.85 -0.37 7.98
N VAL A 263 -5.89 -0.05 7.11
CA VAL A 263 -4.45 -0.15 7.44
C VAL A 263 -4.10 0.65 8.71
N VAL A 264 -4.79 1.77 8.94
CA VAL A 264 -4.60 2.57 10.15
C VAL A 264 -4.96 1.83 11.45
N TYR A 265 -5.84 0.82 11.39
CA TYR A 265 -6.10 -0.06 12.53
C TYR A 265 -4.85 -0.86 12.91
N GLY A 266 -4.11 -1.38 11.92
CA GLY A 266 -2.84 -2.05 12.21
C GLY A 266 -1.81 -1.12 12.87
N ALA A 267 -1.75 0.14 12.45
CA ALA A 267 -0.92 1.15 13.12
C ALA A 267 -1.39 1.40 14.58
N ALA A 268 -2.70 1.38 14.83
CA ALA A 268 -3.24 1.51 16.19
C ALA A 268 -2.88 0.30 17.07
N ILE A 269 -2.93 -0.92 16.52
CA ILE A 269 -2.48 -2.15 17.22
C ILE A 269 -1.00 -2.03 17.62
N GLU A 270 -0.15 -1.56 16.73
CA GLU A 270 1.27 -1.37 17.02
C GLU A 270 1.51 -0.27 18.06
N ALA A 271 0.75 0.82 18.02
CA ALA A 271 0.84 1.86 19.04
C ALA A 271 0.43 1.35 20.44
N LEU A 272 -0.58 0.47 20.53
CA LEU A 272 -0.94 -0.21 21.78
C LEU A 272 0.19 -1.11 22.27
N ARG A 273 0.77 -1.94 21.39
CA ARG A 273 1.91 -2.80 21.72
C ARG A 273 3.05 -2.01 22.35
N MET A 274 3.37 -0.86 21.77
CA MET A 274 4.43 0.02 22.32
C MET A 274 4.15 0.46 23.75
N THR A 275 2.89 0.48 24.19
CA THR A 275 2.49 0.83 25.55
C THR A 275 2.20 -0.40 26.44
N ASP A 276 2.66 -1.58 26.02
CA ASP A 276 2.46 -2.87 26.69
C ASP A 276 0.97 -3.24 26.86
N ARG A 277 0.13 -2.83 25.91
CA ARG A 277 -1.31 -3.09 25.88
C ARG A 277 -1.67 -3.98 24.70
N VAL A 278 -2.72 -4.75 24.89
CA VAL A 278 -3.31 -5.63 23.85
C VAL A 278 -4.72 -5.14 23.55
N PRO A 279 -5.13 -5.07 22.26
CA PRO A 279 -6.48 -4.66 21.92
C PRO A 279 -7.50 -5.66 22.50
N THR A 280 -8.50 -5.15 23.18
CA THR A 280 -9.65 -5.94 23.63
C THR A 280 -10.75 -5.96 22.57
N GLN A 281 -11.72 -6.85 22.71
CA GLN A 281 -12.87 -6.84 21.81
C GLN A 281 -13.61 -5.49 21.85
N SER A 282 -13.78 -4.93 23.02
CA SER A 282 -14.42 -3.59 23.18
C SER A 282 -13.62 -2.47 22.55
N PHE A 283 -12.28 -2.54 22.57
CA PHE A 283 -11.42 -1.61 21.84
C PHE A 283 -11.69 -1.70 20.34
N ASN A 284 -11.73 -2.91 19.79
CA ASN A 284 -11.94 -3.13 18.36
C ASN A 284 -13.31 -2.59 17.92
N GLU A 285 -14.38 -2.96 18.64
CA GLU A 285 -15.74 -2.52 18.36
C GLU A 285 -15.81 -0.97 18.34
N ARG A 286 -15.28 -0.32 19.37
CA ARG A 286 -15.29 1.14 19.48
C ARG A 286 -14.47 1.83 18.39
N PHE A 287 -13.27 1.32 18.12
CA PHE A 287 -12.41 1.87 17.08
C PHE A 287 -13.08 1.82 15.71
N PHE A 288 -13.76 0.69 15.38
CA PHE A 288 -14.48 0.57 14.11
C PHE A 288 -15.71 1.46 14.03
N GLU A 289 -16.51 1.56 15.09
CA GLU A 289 -17.64 2.47 15.12
C GLU A 289 -17.20 3.91 14.80
N ASP A 290 -16.17 4.41 15.51
CA ASP A 290 -15.65 5.74 15.29
C ASP A 290 -15.01 5.90 13.90
N TYR A 291 -14.26 4.91 13.44
CA TYR A 291 -13.64 4.93 12.10
C TYR A 291 -14.70 5.02 11.00
N MET A 292 -15.75 4.21 11.08
CA MET A 292 -16.83 4.21 10.08
C MET A 292 -17.61 5.53 10.09
N PHE A 293 -17.87 6.10 11.28
CA PHE A 293 -18.47 7.43 11.40
C PHE A 293 -17.64 8.50 10.67
N TYR A 294 -16.33 8.49 10.88
CA TYR A 294 -15.44 9.44 10.23
C TYR A 294 -15.26 9.20 8.72
N ARG A 295 -15.44 7.99 8.21
CA ARG A 295 -15.35 7.68 6.78
C ARG A 295 -16.52 8.24 5.97
N GLN A 296 -17.65 8.49 6.62
CA GLN A 296 -18.87 9.01 5.99
C GLN A 296 -18.91 10.55 5.91
N GLN A 297 -18.02 11.24 6.59
CA GLN A 297 -17.84 12.70 6.54
C GLN A 297 -16.75 13.08 5.53
#